data_70ef5c4902cb2097391fe0d436f9c654
#
_entry.id   70ef5c4902cb2097391fe0d436f9c654
#
_cell.length_a   1.000
_cell.length_b   1.000
_cell.length_c   1.000
_cell.angle_alpha   90.00
_cell.angle_beta   90.00
_cell.angle_gamma   90.00
#
_symmetry.space_group_name_H-M   'P 1'
#
loop_
_entity.id
_entity.type
_entity.pdbx_description
1 polymer ?
#
loop_
_entity_poly.entity_id
_entity_poly.type
_entity_poly.pdbx_seq_one_letter_code
_entity_poly.pdbx_strand_id
1 'polypeptide(L)'
;TDDPDIPRALDIAYEKGIKVYWKINKDSNAPHPNTTRITLKNDTKTISATGVSIGGGNIQVTELNGFAVNLKMNTPTLIIVHQDVPGMIALVTDILSRYGINIAQMTVTRENAGEKAIMIIEIDSHQCDEAVTEIARIPHLHNVNFFS
;
A
#
# COMPACT_ATOMS: atom_id res chain seq x y z
N THR A 1 -4.38 7.05 17.51
CA THR A 1 -3.84 5.74 17.89
C THR A 1 -4.12 5.37 19.36
N ASP A 2 -5.30 5.72 19.83
CA ASP A 2 -5.73 5.42 21.21
C ASP A 2 -6.75 4.30 21.22
N ASP A 3 -6.56 3.30 20.35
CA ASP A 3 -7.42 2.13 20.28
C ASP A 3 -7.24 1.32 21.59
N PRO A 4 -8.30 1.15 22.40
CA PRO A 4 -8.24 0.40 23.66
C PRO A 4 -7.90 -1.07 23.50
N ASP A 5 -8.02 -1.62 22.30
CA ASP A 5 -7.71 -3.01 22.00
C ASP A 5 -6.22 -3.28 21.68
N ILE A 6 -5.39 -2.24 21.53
CA ILE A 6 -3.94 -2.41 21.29
C ILE A 6 -3.28 -3.36 22.33
N PRO A 7 -3.51 -3.22 23.65
CA PRO A 7 -2.91 -4.14 24.63
C PRO A 7 -3.36 -5.60 24.48
N ARG A 8 -4.51 -5.83 23.87
CA ARG A 8 -5.13 -7.15 23.64
C ARG A 8 -4.97 -7.64 22.20
N ALA A 9 -4.24 -6.92 21.36
CA ALA A 9 -4.17 -7.19 19.92
C ALA A 9 -3.71 -8.63 19.61
N LEU A 10 -2.79 -9.19 20.40
CA LEU A 10 -2.31 -10.56 20.23
C LEU A 10 -3.38 -11.60 20.61
N ASP A 11 -4.14 -11.35 21.67
CA ASP A 11 -5.24 -12.23 22.10
C ASP A 11 -6.34 -12.22 21.03
N ILE A 12 -6.71 -11.04 20.53
CA ILE A 12 -7.69 -10.87 19.45
C ILE A 12 -7.22 -11.58 18.16
N ALA A 13 -5.92 -11.49 17.84
CA ALA A 13 -5.36 -12.19 16.70
C ALA A 13 -5.51 -13.71 16.87
N TYR A 14 -5.19 -14.24 18.05
CA TYR A 14 -5.31 -15.65 18.37
C TYR A 14 -6.78 -16.13 18.29
N GLU A 15 -7.72 -15.39 18.85
CA GLU A 15 -9.17 -15.68 18.79
C GLU A 15 -9.68 -15.73 17.34
N LYS A 16 -9.11 -14.91 16.45
CA LYS A 16 -9.40 -14.90 15.01
C LYS A 16 -8.62 -15.94 14.21
N GLY A 17 -7.86 -16.84 14.86
CA GLY A 17 -7.06 -17.86 14.22
C GLY A 17 -5.81 -17.34 13.50
N ILE A 18 -5.39 -16.10 13.79
CA ILE A 18 -4.18 -15.50 13.22
C ILE A 18 -2.96 -15.91 14.06
N LYS A 19 -1.98 -16.55 13.43
CA LYS A 19 -0.71 -16.86 14.05
C LYS A 19 0.25 -15.70 13.90
N VAL A 20 0.78 -15.18 15.00
CA VAL A 20 1.72 -14.07 15.02
C VAL A 20 3.12 -14.55 15.37
N TYR A 21 4.11 -14.20 14.57
CA TYR A 21 5.51 -14.53 14.78
C TYR A 21 6.33 -13.25 14.85
N TRP A 22 7.20 -13.14 15.83
CA TRP A 22 8.08 -12.00 16.03
C TRP A 22 9.53 -12.38 15.74
N LYS A 23 10.22 -11.53 15.00
CA LYS A 23 11.66 -11.61 14.80
C LYS A 23 12.27 -10.23 15.02
N ILE A 24 13.11 -10.13 16.06
CA ILE A 24 13.91 -8.92 16.32
C ILE A 24 15.24 -9.08 15.60
N ASN A 25 15.55 -8.15 14.69
CA ASN A 25 16.83 -8.13 13.99
C ASN A 25 17.68 -6.97 14.53
N LYS A 26 18.63 -7.29 15.40
CA LYS A 26 19.52 -6.31 16.03
C LYS A 26 20.65 -5.82 15.12
N ASP A 27 21.00 -6.61 14.10
CA ASP A 27 22.11 -6.36 13.19
C ASP A 27 21.62 -5.89 11.80
N SER A 28 20.41 -5.35 11.73
CA SER A 28 19.86 -4.90 10.45
C SER A 28 20.53 -3.59 10.02
N ASN A 29 20.89 -3.50 8.74
CA ASN A 29 21.27 -2.25 8.08
C ASN A 29 20.03 -1.40 7.72
N ALA A 30 18.96 -1.48 8.49
CA ALA A 30 17.77 -0.70 8.28
C ALA A 30 18.07 0.80 8.36
N PRO A 31 17.52 1.63 7.49
CA PRO A 31 17.82 3.06 7.43
C PRO A 31 17.38 3.80 8.70
N HIS A 32 16.52 3.18 9.50
CA HIS A 32 16.03 3.77 10.75
C HIS A 32 15.88 2.68 11.84
N PRO A 33 16.26 2.95 13.11
CA PRO A 33 16.19 1.97 14.20
C PRO A 33 14.75 1.50 14.49
N ASN A 34 13.75 2.36 14.25
CA ASN A 34 12.33 2.03 14.44
C ASN A 34 11.70 1.53 13.13
N THR A 35 12.37 0.62 12.44
CA THR A 35 11.85 -0.01 11.22
C THR A 35 11.12 -1.30 11.57
N THR A 36 9.94 -1.50 11.02
CA THR A 36 9.15 -2.72 11.16
C THR A 36 8.73 -3.24 9.81
N ARG A 37 8.98 -4.53 9.54
CA ARG A 37 8.39 -5.23 8.40
C ARG A 37 7.25 -6.11 8.91
N ILE A 38 6.07 -5.93 8.32
CA ILE A 38 4.89 -6.74 8.56
C ILE A 38 4.66 -7.61 7.32
N THR A 39 4.52 -8.92 7.53
CA THR A 39 4.16 -9.86 6.47
C THR A 39 2.89 -10.59 6.87
N LEU A 40 1.86 -10.46 6.05
CA LEU A 40 0.60 -11.18 6.17
C LEU A 40 0.58 -12.28 5.13
N LYS A 41 0.28 -13.50 5.55
CA LYS A 41 0.25 -14.65 4.65
C LYS A 41 -0.98 -15.51 4.94
N ASN A 42 -1.65 -15.94 3.87
CA ASN A 42 -2.61 -17.05 3.89
C ASN A 42 -2.23 -18.08 2.82
N ASP A 43 -3.09 -19.05 2.56
CA ASP A 43 -2.81 -20.17 1.63
C ASP A 43 -2.59 -19.72 0.18
N THR A 44 -3.08 -18.55 -0.21
CA THR A 44 -3.09 -18.08 -1.60
C THR A 44 -2.34 -16.78 -1.82
N LYS A 45 -2.12 -15.97 -0.77
CA LYS A 45 -1.61 -14.60 -0.92
C LYS A 45 -0.61 -14.27 0.19
N THR A 46 0.43 -13.55 -0.18
CA THR A 46 1.36 -12.91 0.75
C THR A 46 1.41 -11.42 0.46
N ILE A 47 1.32 -10.61 1.50
CA ILE A 47 1.47 -9.15 1.44
C ILE A 47 2.53 -8.77 2.46
N SER A 48 3.47 -7.92 2.07
CA SER A 48 4.49 -7.38 2.97
C SER A 48 4.56 -5.86 2.87
N ALA A 49 4.72 -5.21 4.02
CA ALA A 49 4.98 -3.79 4.09
C ALA A 49 6.12 -3.53 5.09
N THR A 50 7.02 -2.63 4.74
CA THR A 50 8.05 -2.13 5.64
C THR A 50 7.76 -0.67 5.93
N GLY A 51 7.66 -0.33 7.19
CA GLY A 51 7.42 1.03 7.65
C GLY A 51 8.43 1.48 8.68
N VAL A 52 8.59 2.78 8.79
CA VAL A 52 9.43 3.43 9.81
C VAL A 52 8.57 4.40 10.62
N SER A 53 8.79 4.43 11.93
CA SER A 53 8.22 5.48 12.78
C SER A 53 9.11 6.73 12.67
N ILE A 54 8.52 7.82 12.23
CA ILE A 54 9.20 9.11 12.02
C ILE A 54 8.93 10.11 13.15
N GLY A 55 8.33 9.64 14.25
CA GLY A 55 8.00 10.46 15.42
C GLY A 55 6.62 11.14 15.33
N GLY A 56 6.16 11.66 16.46
CA GLY A 56 4.86 12.35 16.54
C GLY A 56 3.64 11.48 16.20
N GLY A 57 3.73 10.16 16.36
CA GLY A 57 2.66 9.24 15.96
C GLY A 57 2.59 8.96 14.45
N ASN A 58 3.52 9.52 13.68
CA ASN A 58 3.54 9.34 12.22
C ASN A 58 4.37 8.14 11.81
N ILE A 59 3.95 7.51 10.73
CA ILE A 59 4.64 6.41 10.07
C ILE A 59 4.87 6.75 8.60
N GLN A 60 5.93 6.18 8.05
CA GLN A 60 6.21 6.20 6.62
C GLN A 60 6.40 4.78 6.14
N VAL A 61 5.62 4.35 5.14
CA VAL A 61 5.83 3.06 4.48
C VAL A 61 6.90 3.25 3.42
N THR A 62 7.98 2.47 3.52
CA THR A 62 9.17 2.57 2.65
C THR A 62 9.26 1.42 1.64
N GLU A 63 8.53 0.33 1.88
CA GLU A 63 8.46 -0.81 0.97
C GLU A 63 7.06 -1.43 1.03
N LEU A 64 6.51 -1.81 -0.12
CA LEU A 64 5.27 -2.55 -0.24
C LEU A 64 5.42 -3.67 -1.28
N ASN A 65 5.30 -4.93 -0.84
CA ASN A 65 5.46 -6.12 -1.68
C ASN A 65 6.77 -6.15 -2.50
N GLY A 66 7.87 -5.64 -1.94
CA GLY A 66 9.17 -5.56 -2.60
C GLY A 66 9.41 -4.25 -3.37
N PHE A 67 8.38 -3.47 -3.66
CA PHE A 67 8.54 -2.16 -4.29
C PHE A 67 9.00 -1.11 -3.29
N ALA A 68 10.05 -0.36 -3.61
CA ALA A 68 10.41 0.82 -2.86
C ALA A 68 9.35 1.90 -3.06
N VAL A 69 8.79 2.40 -1.97
CA VAL A 69 7.72 3.41 -1.96
C VAL A 69 8.00 4.48 -0.92
N ASN A 70 7.24 5.57 -0.99
CA ASN A 70 7.28 6.64 0.01
C ASN A 70 5.85 7.07 0.34
N LEU A 71 5.21 6.36 1.29
CA LEU A 71 3.82 6.59 1.65
C LEU A 71 3.74 7.12 3.07
N LYS A 72 3.11 8.28 3.26
CA LYS A 72 2.89 8.87 4.58
C LYS A 72 1.53 8.52 5.17
N MET A 73 0.61 7.95 4.38
CA MET A 73 -0.73 7.53 4.80
C MET A 73 -1.57 8.63 5.49
N ASN A 74 -1.33 9.88 5.10
CA ASN A 74 -2.03 11.06 5.65
C ASN A 74 -2.93 11.76 4.61
N THR A 75 -2.98 11.22 3.40
CA THR A 75 -3.80 11.67 2.29
C THR A 75 -4.51 10.48 1.66
N PRO A 76 -5.72 10.66 1.10
CA PRO A 76 -6.38 9.61 0.35
C PRO A 76 -5.48 9.10 -0.78
N THR A 77 -5.25 7.78 -0.80
CA THR A 77 -4.24 7.18 -1.67
C THR A 77 -4.76 5.95 -2.38
N LEU A 78 -4.62 5.91 -3.70
CA LEU A 78 -4.80 4.72 -4.52
C LEU A 78 -3.47 3.98 -4.68
N ILE A 79 -3.49 2.68 -4.47
CA ILE A 79 -2.35 1.78 -4.72
C ILE A 79 -2.79 0.78 -5.77
N ILE A 80 -2.15 0.81 -6.93
CA ILE A 80 -2.49 0.01 -8.10
C ILE A 80 -1.28 -0.84 -8.50
N VAL A 81 -1.46 -2.15 -8.56
CA VAL A 81 -0.44 -3.08 -9.08
C VAL A 81 -0.88 -3.54 -10.46
N HIS A 82 -0.01 -3.39 -11.45
CA HIS A 82 -0.31 -3.69 -12.84
C HIS A 82 0.89 -4.28 -13.58
N GLN A 83 0.67 -4.82 -14.78
CA GLN A 83 1.73 -5.14 -15.73
C GLN A 83 2.34 -3.84 -16.28
N ASP A 84 3.67 -3.77 -16.41
CA ASP A 84 4.36 -2.61 -17.01
C ASP A 84 4.22 -2.63 -18.54
N VAL A 85 3.08 -2.13 -19.02
CA VAL A 85 2.76 -2.01 -20.45
C VAL A 85 2.40 -0.57 -20.81
N PRO A 86 2.63 -0.14 -22.06
CA PRO A 86 2.24 1.19 -22.51
C PRO A 86 0.76 1.47 -22.31
N GLY A 87 0.41 2.70 -21.90
CA GLY A 87 -0.97 3.14 -21.77
C GLY A 87 -1.59 2.98 -20.39
N MET A 88 -0.99 2.20 -19.47
CA MET A 88 -1.58 1.98 -18.13
C MET A 88 -1.82 3.26 -17.36
N ILE A 89 -0.84 4.17 -17.35
CA ILE A 89 -0.97 5.47 -16.69
C ILE A 89 -2.12 6.26 -17.33
N ALA A 90 -2.18 6.32 -18.65
CA ALA A 90 -3.22 7.07 -19.38
C ALA A 90 -4.63 6.54 -19.07
N LEU A 91 -4.81 5.21 -19.03
CA LEU A 91 -6.10 4.59 -18.69
C LEU A 91 -6.56 4.95 -17.28
N VAL A 92 -5.67 4.84 -16.30
CA VAL A 92 -5.98 5.16 -14.91
C VAL A 92 -6.30 6.64 -14.75
N THR A 93 -5.48 7.54 -15.30
CA THR A 93 -5.67 8.99 -15.16
C THR A 93 -6.89 9.50 -15.93
N ASP A 94 -7.25 8.88 -17.05
CA ASP A 94 -8.49 9.16 -17.78
C ASP A 94 -9.72 8.84 -16.92
N ILE A 95 -9.74 7.67 -16.27
CA ILE A 95 -10.82 7.30 -15.36
C ILE A 95 -10.94 8.34 -14.24
N LEU A 96 -9.84 8.64 -13.53
CA LEU A 96 -9.87 9.61 -12.44
C LEU A 96 -10.38 10.97 -12.92
N SER A 97 -9.95 11.42 -14.09
CA SER A 97 -10.40 12.68 -14.72
C SER A 97 -11.91 12.67 -14.99
N ARG A 98 -12.47 11.58 -15.53
CA ARG A 98 -13.92 11.47 -15.81
C ARG A 98 -14.77 11.51 -14.53
N TYR A 99 -14.23 11.05 -13.42
CA TYR A 99 -14.89 11.17 -12.12
C TYR A 99 -14.57 12.47 -11.39
N GLY A 100 -13.88 13.43 -12.03
CA GLY A 100 -13.52 14.72 -11.46
C GLY A 100 -12.54 14.64 -10.29
N ILE A 101 -11.78 13.54 -10.19
CA ILE A 101 -10.82 13.31 -9.11
C ILE A 101 -9.48 13.92 -9.49
N ASN A 102 -9.04 14.91 -8.69
CA ASN A 102 -7.74 15.53 -8.86
C ASN A 102 -6.62 14.69 -8.26
N ILE A 103 -5.49 14.64 -8.97
CA ILE A 103 -4.26 13.93 -8.53
C ILE A 103 -3.32 14.97 -7.90
N ALA A 104 -3.03 14.81 -6.61
CA ALA A 104 -2.07 15.66 -5.90
C ALA A 104 -0.63 15.21 -6.15
N GLN A 105 -0.40 13.89 -6.12
CA GLN A 105 0.90 13.29 -6.40
C GLN A 105 0.73 11.91 -7.04
N MET A 106 1.62 11.55 -7.93
CA MET A 106 1.67 10.21 -8.50
C MET A 106 3.12 9.73 -8.61
N THR A 107 3.32 8.47 -8.24
CA THR A 107 4.60 7.76 -8.39
C THR A 107 4.37 6.40 -9.02
N VAL A 108 5.18 6.05 -10.01
CA VAL A 108 5.16 4.72 -10.63
C VAL A 108 6.54 4.10 -10.48
N THR A 109 6.58 2.90 -9.90
CA THR A 109 7.80 2.12 -9.72
C THR A 109 7.60 0.74 -10.35
N ARG A 110 8.58 0.24 -11.06
CA ARG A 110 8.57 -1.09 -11.68
C ARG A 110 9.69 -1.96 -11.13
N GLU A 111 9.48 -3.27 -11.11
CA GLU A 111 10.54 -4.25 -10.81
C GLU A 111 11.54 -4.28 -11.96
N ASN A 112 11.05 -4.68 -13.13
CA ASN A 112 11.80 -4.68 -14.40
C ASN A 112 10.85 -4.24 -15.54
N ALA A 113 11.44 -3.87 -16.68
CA ALA A 113 10.65 -3.50 -17.85
C ALA A 113 9.77 -4.67 -18.32
N GLY A 114 8.46 -4.41 -18.49
CA GLY A 114 7.48 -5.40 -18.94
C GLY A 114 6.97 -6.34 -17.83
N GLU A 115 7.48 -6.25 -16.61
CA GLU A 115 7.04 -7.05 -15.46
C GLU A 115 5.99 -6.30 -14.63
N LYS A 116 5.98 -6.47 -13.32
CA LYS A 116 5.06 -5.76 -12.42
C LYS A 116 5.52 -4.34 -12.15
N ALA A 117 4.55 -3.45 -12.09
CA ALA A 117 4.72 -2.09 -11.62
C ALA A 117 3.69 -1.77 -10.54
N ILE A 118 4.04 -0.84 -9.67
CA ILE A 118 3.15 -0.25 -8.68
C ILE A 118 2.97 1.24 -8.99
N MET A 119 1.72 1.67 -9.04
CA MET A 119 1.34 3.06 -9.19
C MET A 119 0.69 3.50 -7.88
N ILE A 120 1.19 4.58 -7.31
CA ILE A 120 0.72 5.20 -6.08
C ILE A 120 0.23 6.58 -6.44
N ILE A 121 -1.04 6.86 -6.16
CA ILE A 121 -1.69 8.12 -6.53
C ILE A 121 -2.34 8.71 -5.28
N GLU A 122 -1.83 9.84 -4.82
CA GLU A 122 -2.48 10.66 -3.79
C GLU A 122 -3.51 11.55 -4.47
N ILE A 123 -4.74 11.55 -3.93
CA ILE A 123 -5.89 12.27 -4.51
C ILE A 123 -6.54 13.18 -3.48
N ASP A 124 -7.28 14.18 -3.96
CA ASP A 124 -7.96 15.15 -3.09
C ASP A 124 -9.37 14.67 -2.64
N SER A 125 -9.80 13.46 -3.04
CA SER A 125 -11.13 12.94 -2.76
C SER A 125 -11.11 11.82 -1.74
N HIS A 126 -12.00 11.86 -0.75
CA HIS A 126 -12.25 10.77 0.21
C HIS A 126 -13.25 9.73 -0.30
N GLN A 127 -13.83 9.94 -1.48
CA GLN A 127 -14.78 9.03 -2.12
C GLN A 127 -14.34 8.77 -3.55
N CYS A 128 -14.01 7.52 -3.86
CA CYS A 128 -13.62 7.13 -5.21
C CYS A 128 -14.03 5.69 -5.57
N ASP A 129 -15.03 5.13 -4.88
CA ASP A 129 -15.43 3.72 -5.04
C ASP A 129 -15.84 3.36 -6.47
N GLU A 130 -16.54 4.26 -7.17
CA GLU A 130 -16.95 4.07 -8.56
C GLU A 130 -15.71 4.05 -9.48
N ALA A 131 -14.79 5.00 -9.29
CA ALA A 131 -13.54 5.06 -10.05
C ALA A 131 -12.68 3.81 -9.79
N VAL A 132 -12.56 3.37 -8.54
CA VAL A 132 -11.86 2.12 -8.15
C VAL A 132 -12.47 0.92 -8.84
N THR A 133 -13.80 0.83 -8.88
CA THR A 133 -14.52 -0.26 -9.53
C THR A 133 -14.25 -0.28 -11.04
N GLU A 134 -14.17 0.87 -11.68
CA GLU A 134 -13.85 0.97 -13.10
C GLU A 134 -12.37 0.67 -13.37
N ILE A 135 -11.46 1.22 -12.56
CA ILE A 135 -10.02 0.95 -12.64
C ILE A 135 -9.76 -0.56 -12.51
N ALA A 136 -10.45 -1.26 -11.60
CA ALA A 136 -10.28 -2.70 -11.42
C ALA A 136 -10.59 -3.55 -12.67
N ARG A 137 -11.29 -2.99 -13.66
CA ARG A 137 -11.63 -3.66 -14.93
C ARG A 137 -10.61 -3.42 -16.04
N ILE A 138 -9.59 -2.59 -15.81
CA ILE A 138 -8.54 -2.34 -16.81
C ILE A 138 -7.78 -3.64 -17.09
N PRO A 139 -7.59 -4.04 -18.35
CA PRO A 139 -6.74 -5.18 -18.70
C PRO A 139 -5.33 -5.01 -18.14
N HIS A 140 -4.69 -6.12 -17.73
CA HIS A 140 -3.34 -6.13 -17.15
C HIS A 140 -3.21 -5.47 -15.77
N LEU A 141 -4.31 -5.08 -15.14
CA LEU A 141 -4.32 -4.66 -13.76
C LEU A 141 -4.42 -5.89 -12.85
N HIS A 142 -3.59 -5.96 -11.82
CA HIS A 142 -3.55 -7.08 -10.86
C HIS A 142 -4.33 -6.77 -9.59
N ASN A 143 -4.24 -5.54 -9.11
CA ASN A 143 -4.91 -5.12 -7.88
C ASN A 143 -5.05 -3.60 -7.81
N VAL A 144 -6.13 -3.13 -7.21
CA VAL A 144 -6.33 -1.73 -6.82
C VAL A 144 -6.88 -1.69 -5.41
N ASN A 145 -6.32 -0.81 -4.58
CA ASN A 145 -6.80 -0.53 -3.22
C ASN A 145 -6.85 0.97 -3.03
N PHE A 146 -7.84 1.41 -2.28
CA PHE A 146 -8.01 2.79 -1.84
C PHE A 146 -7.94 2.86 -0.32
N PHE A 147 -7.22 3.86 0.18
CA PHE A 147 -7.03 4.18 1.59
C PHE A 147 -7.39 5.65 1.79
N SER A 148 -8.32 5.95 2.70
CA SER A 148 -8.78 7.31 3.02
C SER A 148 -8.70 7.58 4.51
#